data_c6ad4fce6207052445edf62ae8145195
#
_entry.id   c6ad4fce6207052445edf62ae8145195
#
_cell.length_a   1.000
_cell.length_b   1.000
_cell.length_c   1.000
_cell.angle_alpha   90.00
_cell.angle_beta   90.00
_cell.angle_gamma   90.00
#
_symmetry.space_group_name_H-M   'P 1'
#
loop_
_entity.id
_entity.type
_entity.pdbx_description
1 polymer ?
#
loop_
_entity_poly.entity_id
_entity_poly.type
_entity_poly.pdbx_seq_one_letter_code
_entity_poly.pdbx_strand_id
1 'polypeptide(L)'
;LIKKNEGILLLICIFFCIFLAIYNPQFYSIQNINSILRSSSTVMIVAFGMTILLTSGEVDLSVGALMSFVTIIVMDVINITGSISLGLISVFTFCFFVGLINGLVRTLLNVNSLIATLAMMLILQGSVYVYSMAAIYNTHLIPSFSFIGQGFLFKIPMPVIIMIVILPFFVILLNYTRYGRYFSAIGSNPDAAKLSGINNNKYKIIGFIVTSLLVGVSGIILASLMDTGQQGSAKGFEIGRAH
;
A
#
# COMPACT_ATOMS: atom_id res chain seq x y z
N LEU A 1 -16.29 -12.26 -20.48
CA LEU A 1 -17.26 -11.35 -21.13
C LEU A 1 -17.13 -9.99 -20.45
N ILE A 2 -16.45 -9.05 -21.10
CA ILE A 2 -16.27 -7.68 -20.64
C ILE A 2 -17.65 -7.01 -20.66
N LYS A 3 -18.10 -6.49 -19.50
CA LYS A 3 -19.33 -5.72 -19.44
C LYS A 3 -19.19 -4.48 -20.34
N LYS A 4 -20.30 -4.04 -20.97
CA LYS A 4 -20.31 -2.96 -21.96
C LYS A 4 -19.56 -1.71 -21.49
N ASN A 5 -19.67 -1.36 -20.21
CA ASN A 5 -18.98 -0.21 -19.61
C ASN A 5 -17.45 -0.41 -19.46
N GLU A 6 -17.01 -1.62 -19.16
CA GLU A 6 -15.59 -1.97 -19.07
C GLU A 6 -14.89 -1.90 -20.43
N GLY A 7 -15.63 -2.31 -21.51
CA GLY A 7 -15.16 -2.20 -22.88
C GLY A 7 -14.96 -0.76 -23.34
N ILE A 8 -15.86 0.13 -22.96
CA ILE A 8 -15.75 1.57 -23.28
C ILE A 8 -14.53 2.19 -22.58
N LEU A 9 -14.34 1.90 -21.29
CA LEU A 9 -13.18 2.37 -20.54
C LEU A 9 -11.86 1.88 -21.16
N LEU A 10 -11.82 0.61 -21.56
CA LEU A 10 -10.64 0.04 -22.20
C LEU A 10 -10.34 0.72 -23.54
N LEU A 11 -11.35 0.99 -24.35
CA LEU A 11 -11.19 1.74 -25.61
C LEU A 11 -10.68 3.16 -25.38
N ILE A 12 -11.19 3.86 -24.37
CA ILE A 12 -10.71 5.19 -23.99
C ILE A 12 -9.25 5.13 -23.55
N CYS A 13 -8.86 4.17 -22.71
CA CYS A 13 -7.47 3.99 -22.30
C CYS A 13 -6.55 3.72 -23.51
N ILE A 14 -6.94 2.82 -24.41
CA ILE A 14 -6.17 2.51 -25.62
C ILE A 14 -6.04 3.77 -26.50
N PHE A 15 -7.14 4.50 -26.70
CA PHE A 15 -7.12 5.76 -27.48
C PHE A 15 -6.13 6.77 -26.90
N PHE A 16 -6.16 7.00 -25.58
CA PHE A 16 -5.21 7.90 -24.93
C PHE A 16 -3.76 7.40 -25.01
N CYS A 17 -3.52 6.09 -24.87
CA CYS A 17 -2.19 5.53 -25.05
C CYS A 17 -1.66 5.76 -26.47
N ILE A 18 -2.47 5.52 -27.50
CA ILE A 18 -2.10 5.74 -28.91
C ILE A 18 -1.87 7.23 -29.16
N PHE A 19 -2.76 8.09 -28.67
CA PHE A 19 -2.66 9.54 -28.82
C PHE A 19 -1.35 10.08 -28.21
N LEU A 20 -1.06 9.71 -26.94
CA LEU A 20 0.18 10.12 -26.26
C LEU A 20 1.42 9.57 -26.94
N ALA A 21 1.31 8.40 -27.48
CA ALA A 21 2.35 7.73 -28.21
C ALA A 21 2.76 8.46 -29.50
N ILE A 22 1.79 8.97 -30.25
CA ILE A 22 2.02 9.74 -31.46
C ILE A 22 2.53 11.16 -31.13
N TYR A 23 1.99 11.75 -30.05
CA TYR A 23 2.31 13.12 -29.68
C TYR A 23 3.67 13.27 -29.00
N ASN A 24 4.09 12.27 -28.21
CA ASN A 24 5.36 12.31 -27.47
C ASN A 24 6.16 11.01 -27.64
N PRO A 25 7.23 10.98 -28.46
CA PRO A 25 8.07 9.80 -28.65
C PRO A 25 8.73 9.25 -27.37
N GLN A 26 8.90 10.11 -26.33
CA GLN A 26 9.44 9.66 -25.04
C GLN A 26 8.46 8.76 -24.28
N PHE A 27 7.18 8.72 -24.68
CA PHE A 27 6.18 7.86 -24.04
C PHE A 27 6.57 6.38 -24.10
N TYR A 28 7.22 5.93 -25.18
CA TYR A 28 7.70 4.56 -25.36
C TYR A 28 9.14 4.33 -24.87
N SER A 29 9.79 5.34 -24.31
CA SER A 29 11.14 5.14 -23.79
C SER A 29 11.15 4.04 -22.71
N ILE A 30 12.20 3.22 -22.69
CA ILE A 30 12.40 2.18 -21.69
C ILE A 30 12.38 2.79 -20.28
N GLN A 31 12.90 4.02 -20.12
CA GLN A 31 12.87 4.73 -18.84
C GLN A 31 11.45 5.02 -18.39
N ASN A 32 10.57 5.51 -19.30
CA ASN A 32 9.18 5.81 -18.95
C ASN A 32 8.40 4.52 -18.63
N ILE A 33 8.57 3.47 -19.42
CA ILE A 33 7.95 2.16 -19.15
C ILE A 33 8.38 1.62 -17.77
N ASN A 34 9.67 1.69 -17.46
CA ASN A 34 10.17 1.26 -16.15
C ASN A 34 9.60 2.11 -15.01
N SER A 35 9.45 3.42 -15.21
CA SER A 35 8.85 4.32 -14.21
C SER A 35 7.37 3.98 -13.97
N ILE A 36 6.61 3.72 -15.03
CA ILE A 36 5.22 3.27 -14.94
C ILE A 36 5.13 1.94 -14.20
N LEU A 37 5.98 0.97 -14.54
CA LEU A 37 6.00 -0.34 -13.90
C LEU A 37 6.32 -0.24 -12.40
N ARG A 38 7.29 0.58 -12.01
CA ARG A 38 7.65 0.82 -10.61
C ARG A 38 6.50 1.45 -9.83
N SER A 39 5.91 2.52 -10.36
CA SER A 39 4.78 3.21 -9.72
C SER A 39 3.55 2.30 -9.61
N SER A 40 3.22 1.56 -10.68
CA SER A 40 2.10 0.62 -10.68
C SER A 40 2.30 -0.51 -9.67
N SER A 41 3.52 -1.02 -9.51
CA SER A 41 3.81 -2.08 -8.54
C SER A 41 3.58 -1.63 -7.11
N THR A 42 3.97 -0.40 -6.77
CA THR A 42 3.74 0.18 -5.44
C THR A 42 2.25 0.32 -5.15
N VAL A 43 1.48 0.84 -6.11
CA VAL A 43 0.00 0.95 -5.98
C VAL A 43 -0.65 -0.43 -5.84
N MET A 44 -0.22 -1.42 -6.64
CA MET A 44 -0.77 -2.78 -6.59
C MET A 44 -0.57 -3.46 -5.23
N ILE A 45 0.61 -3.29 -4.60
CA ILE A 45 0.87 -3.86 -3.28
C ILE A 45 -0.10 -3.29 -2.24
N VAL A 46 -0.35 -1.97 -2.26
CA VAL A 46 -1.36 -1.34 -1.39
C VAL A 46 -2.76 -1.86 -1.72
N ALA A 47 -3.10 -1.98 -3.00
CA ALA A 47 -4.39 -2.45 -3.47
C ALA A 47 -4.69 -3.89 -2.99
N PHE A 48 -3.68 -4.76 -2.86
CA PHE A 48 -3.87 -6.09 -2.28
C PHE A 48 -4.38 -6.00 -0.83
N GLY A 49 -3.80 -5.13 0.00
CA GLY A 49 -4.28 -4.91 1.36
C GLY A 49 -5.70 -4.34 1.38
N MET A 50 -5.95 -3.31 0.57
CA MET A 50 -7.28 -2.69 0.46
C MET A 50 -8.35 -3.69 0.01
N THR A 51 -8.00 -4.66 -0.84
CA THR A 51 -8.93 -5.72 -1.27
C THR A 51 -9.41 -6.56 -0.08
N ILE A 52 -8.55 -6.89 0.89
CA ILE A 52 -8.98 -7.59 2.12
C ILE A 52 -10.00 -6.77 2.88
N LEU A 53 -9.73 -5.49 3.10
CA LEU A 53 -10.61 -4.60 3.85
C LEU A 53 -11.96 -4.42 3.12
N LEU A 54 -11.94 -4.11 1.82
CA LEU A 54 -13.14 -3.95 1.02
C LEU A 54 -13.98 -5.23 0.99
N THR A 55 -13.35 -6.40 0.88
CA THR A 55 -14.02 -7.68 0.92
C THR A 55 -14.70 -7.94 2.28
N SER A 56 -14.17 -7.39 3.37
CA SER A 56 -14.77 -7.46 4.71
C SER A 56 -15.72 -6.30 5.03
N GLY A 57 -16.02 -5.42 4.07
CA GLY A 57 -16.89 -4.26 4.23
C GLY A 57 -16.26 -3.08 4.97
N GLU A 58 -14.91 -3.01 5.00
CA GLU A 58 -14.17 -1.94 5.67
C GLU A 58 -13.31 -1.17 4.67
N VAL A 59 -12.93 0.07 5.03
CA VAL A 59 -12.06 0.95 4.22
C VAL A 59 -11.01 1.57 5.13
N ASP A 60 -9.80 1.78 4.61
CA ASP A 60 -8.73 2.49 5.33
C ASP A 60 -8.25 3.70 4.51
N LEU A 61 -8.57 4.89 4.98
CA LEU A 61 -8.13 6.16 4.37
C LEU A 61 -6.73 6.58 4.85
N SER A 62 -6.19 5.93 5.87
CA SER A 62 -4.90 6.31 6.45
C SER A 62 -3.69 5.79 5.65
N VAL A 63 -3.91 4.92 4.66
CA VAL A 63 -2.85 4.23 3.89
C VAL A 63 -1.83 5.18 3.26
N GLY A 64 -2.26 6.31 2.68
CA GLY A 64 -1.36 7.28 2.05
C GLY A 64 -0.53 8.05 3.08
N ALA A 65 -1.14 8.44 4.20
CA ALA A 65 -0.44 9.10 5.30
C ALA A 65 0.57 8.16 5.97
N LEU A 66 0.17 6.90 6.19
CA LEU A 66 1.03 5.85 6.70
C LEU A 66 2.22 5.59 5.77
N MET A 67 1.98 5.47 4.47
CA MET A 67 3.03 5.27 3.47
C MET A 67 4.03 6.43 3.47
N SER A 68 3.58 7.68 3.55
CA SER A 68 4.45 8.86 3.67
C SER A 68 5.28 8.83 4.94
N PHE A 69 4.68 8.46 6.08
CA PHE A 69 5.42 8.36 7.35
C PHE A 69 6.47 7.23 7.32
N VAL A 70 6.14 6.11 6.71
CA VAL A 70 7.08 4.99 6.51
C VAL A 70 8.32 5.43 5.76
N THR A 71 8.20 6.27 4.71
CA THR A 71 9.37 6.76 3.99
C THR A 71 10.33 7.54 4.88
N ILE A 72 9.80 8.29 5.84
CA ILE A 72 10.58 9.08 6.80
C ILE A 72 11.24 8.16 7.83
N ILE A 73 10.47 7.26 8.45
CA ILE A 73 11.00 6.35 9.48
C ILE A 73 12.14 5.50 8.94
N VAL A 74 11.97 4.90 7.76
CA VAL A 74 13.00 4.01 7.20
C VAL A 74 14.29 4.77 6.91
N MET A 75 14.18 5.98 6.34
CA MET A 75 15.34 6.80 6.03
C MET A 75 16.06 7.30 7.28
N ASP A 76 15.31 7.76 8.28
CA ASP A 76 15.87 8.27 9.53
C ASP A 76 16.58 7.16 10.30
N VAL A 77 15.95 6.01 10.48
CA VAL A 77 16.57 4.88 11.19
C VAL A 77 17.81 4.36 10.46
N ILE A 78 17.78 4.28 9.13
CA ILE A 78 18.97 3.89 8.34
C ILE A 78 20.07 4.92 8.50
N ASN A 79 19.77 6.22 8.46
CA ASN A 79 20.78 7.28 8.63
C ASN A 79 21.40 7.29 10.03
N ILE A 80 20.63 7.01 11.08
CA ILE A 80 21.14 6.97 12.45
C ILE A 80 21.96 5.71 12.72
N THR A 81 21.50 4.56 12.20
CA THR A 81 22.07 3.25 12.60
C THR A 81 23.02 2.65 11.57
N GLY A 82 22.98 3.11 10.32
CA GLY A 82 23.67 2.49 9.19
C GLY A 82 23.11 1.11 8.81
N SER A 83 22.01 0.67 9.41
CA SER A 83 21.49 -0.69 9.29
C SER A 83 20.11 -0.72 8.57
N ILE A 84 20.08 -1.36 7.40
CA ILE A 84 18.82 -1.61 6.67
C ILE A 84 17.88 -2.47 7.51
N SER A 85 18.38 -3.50 8.17
CA SER A 85 17.56 -4.43 8.96
C SER A 85 16.81 -3.71 10.07
N LEU A 86 17.47 -2.79 10.78
CA LEU A 86 16.81 -1.98 11.81
C LEU A 86 15.76 -1.04 11.21
N GLY A 87 16.04 -0.44 10.07
CA GLY A 87 15.07 0.35 9.32
C GLY A 87 13.81 -0.44 8.95
N LEU A 88 13.98 -1.66 8.44
CA LEU A 88 12.85 -2.53 8.09
C LEU A 88 12.04 -2.96 9.32
N ILE A 89 12.72 -3.38 10.40
CA ILE A 89 12.05 -3.77 11.65
C ILE A 89 11.25 -2.61 12.24
N SER A 90 11.80 -1.40 12.26
CA SER A 90 11.09 -0.22 12.75
C SER A 90 9.81 0.07 11.97
N VAL A 91 9.89 -0.01 10.64
CA VAL A 91 8.72 0.18 9.76
C VAL A 91 7.65 -0.87 10.01
N PHE A 92 8.01 -2.16 10.00
CA PHE A 92 7.01 -3.21 10.21
C PHE A 92 6.39 -3.15 11.61
N THR A 93 7.18 -2.81 12.63
CA THR A 93 6.67 -2.59 13.98
C THR A 93 5.69 -1.42 14.01
N PHE A 94 6.04 -0.29 13.42
CA PHE A 94 5.16 0.88 13.34
C PHE A 94 3.87 0.58 12.58
N CYS A 95 3.96 -0.03 11.40
CA CYS A 95 2.79 -0.42 10.60
C CYS A 95 1.88 -1.40 11.33
N PHE A 96 2.46 -2.37 12.05
CA PHE A 96 1.69 -3.30 12.87
C PHE A 96 0.84 -2.56 13.92
N PHE A 97 1.44 -1.61 14.66
CA PHE A 97 0.72 -0.85 15.68
C PHE A 97 -0.35 0.07 15.07
N VAL A 98 -0.07 0.73 13.94
CA VAL A 98 -1.09 1.56 13.27
C VAL A 98 -2.27 0.71 12.82
N GLY A 99 -2.02 -0.42 12.17
CA GLY A 99 -3.08 -1.35 11.75
C GLY A 99 -3.85 -1.94 12.93
N LEU A 100 -3.15 -2.28 14.03
CA LEU A 100 -3.78 -2.75 15.25
C LEU A 100 -4.70 -1.69 15.87
N ILE A 101 -4.24 -0.44 15.98
CA ILE A 101 -5.03 0.68 16.52
C ILE A 101 -6.26 0.91 15.65
N ASN A 102 -6.13 1.01 14.32
CA ASN A 102 -7.26 1.17 13.41
C ASN A 102 -8.28 0.04 13.58
N GLY A 103 -7.81 -1.20 13.62
CA GLY A 103 -8.64 -2.37 13.83
C GLY A 103 -9.35 -2.38 15.19
N LEU A 104 -8.66 -2.01 16.26
CA LEU A 104 -9.23 -1.94 17.62
C LEU A 104 -10.26 -0.80 17.72
N VAL A 105 -9.95 0.40 17.25
CA VAL A 105 -10.89 1.53 17.25
C VAL A 105 -12.16 1.15 16.48
N ARG A 106 -12.02 0.55 15.30
CA ARG A 106 -13.16 0.10 14.51
C ARG A 106 -14.02 -0.93 15.23
N THR A 107 -13.40 -1.90 15.89
CA THR A 107 -14.11 -3.07 16.42
C THR A 107 -14.56 -2.90 17.87
N LEU A 108 -13.76 -2.28 18.74
CA LEU A 108 -14.09 -2.10 20.15
C LEU A 108 -14.99 -0.88 20.39
N LEU A 109 -14.75 0.22 19.68
CA LEU A 109 -15.54 1.43 19.83
C LEU A 109 -16.74 1.46 18.86
N ASN A 110 -16.89 0.46 17.98
CA ASN A 110 -17.94 0.38 16.96
C ASN A 110 -18.05 1.65 16.08
N VAL A 111 -16.92 2.34 15.87
CA VAL A 111 -16.86 3.52 15.01
C VAL A 111 -16.80 3.09 13.56
N ASN A 112 -17.42 3.83 12.64
CA ASN A 112 -17.30 3.58 11.21
C ASN A 112 -15.81 3.64 10.77
N SER A 113 -15.38 2.69 9.95
CA SER A 113 -13.98 2.60 9.49
C SER A 113 -13.52 3.88 8.77
N LEU A 114 -14.39 4.51 7.98
CA LEU A 114 -14.07 5.77 7.31
C LEU A 114 -13.70 6.87 8.31
N ILE A 115 -14.48 7.01 9.40
CA ILE A 115 -14.24 8.04 10.43
C ILE A 115 -12.97 7.71 11.22
N ALA A 116 -12.81 6.45 11.64
CA ALA A 116 -11.64 6.00 12.39
C ALA A 116 -10.34 6.19 11.63
N THR A 117 -10.31 5.77 10.37
CA THR A 117 -9.11 5.84 9.53
C THR A 117 -8.83 7.24 9.01
N LEU A 118 -9.87 8.09 8.84
CA LEU A 118 -9.70 9.52 8.55
C LEU A 118 -9.05 10.24 9.74
N ALA A 119 -9.48 9.94 10.96
CA ALA A 119 -8.84 10.48 12.16
C ALA A 119 -7.36 10.02 12.24
N MET A 120 -7.09 8.73 12.00
CA MET A 120 -5.73 8.21 11.95
C MET A 120 -4.89 8.88 10.86
N MET A 121 -5.46 9.13 9.68
CA MET A 121 -4.81 9.86 8.60
C MET A 121 -4.35 11.24 9.06
N LEU A 122 -5.22 12.00 9.72
CA LEU A 122 -4.88 13.33 10.24
C LEU A 122 -3.82 13.27 11.35
N ILE A 123 -3.89 12.27 12.23
CA ILE A 123 -2.87 12.04 13.26
C ILE A 123 -1.51 11.75 12.62
N LEU A 124 -1.46 10.84 11.64
CA LEU A 124 -0.23 10.50 10.93
C LEU A 124 0.34 11.70 10.16
N GLN A 125 -0.51 12.44 9.44
CA GLN A 125 -0.09 13.66 8.75
C GLN A 125 0.48 14.70 9.71
N GLY A 126 -0.22 14.98 10.81
CA GLY A 126 0.28 15.90 11.85
C GLY A 126 1.59 15.40 12.49
N SER A 127 1.69 14.11 12.77
CA SER A 127 2.91 13.49 13.34
C SER A 127 4.11 13.62 12.40
N VAL A 128 3.90 13.50 11.09
CA VAL A 128 4.95 13.72 10.08
C VAL A 128 5.51 15.14 10.18
N TYR A 129 4.65 16.16 10.32
CA TYR A 129 5.09 17.56 10.47
C TYR A 129 5.90 17.79 11.75
N VAL A 130 5.49 17.15 12.85
CA VAL A 130 6.20 17.27 14.13
C VAL A 130 7.54 16.52 14.09
N TYR A 131 7.57 15.34 13.44
CA TYR A 131 8.76 14.50 13.39
C TYR A 131 9.84 15.07 12.45
N SER A 132 9.45 15.53 11.27
CA SER A 132 10.39 16.08 10.28
C SER A 132 9.73 17.18 9.47
N MET A 133 10.26 18.43 9.62
CA MET A 133 9.82 19.57 8.82
C MET A 133 10.43 19.57 7.40
N ALA A 134 11.48 18.78 7.17
CA ALA A 134 12.19 18.70 5.91
C ALA A 134 12.31 17.27 5.40
N ALA A 135 12.63 17.10 4.12
CA ALA A 135 12.93 15.81 3.56
C ALA A 135 14.20 15.21 4.19
N ILE A 136 14.15 13.94 4.56
CA ILE A 136 15.30 13.18 5.06
C ILE A 136 15.93 12.46 3.88
N TYR A 137 17.14 12.86 3.52
CA TYR A 137 17.89 12.27 2.41
C TYR A 137 18.71 11.07 2.89
N ASN A 138 18.97 10.13 2.00
CA ASN A 138 19.86 9.00 2.26
C ASN A 138 21.32 9.47 2.36
N THR A 139 21.79 9.74 3.57
CA THR A 139 23.14 10.26 3.81
C THR A 139 24.23 9.20 3.66
N HIS A 140 23.92 7.94 3.90
CA HIS A 140 24.88 6.82 3.80
C HIS A 140 24.99 6.22 2.40
N LEU A 141 24.09 6.59 1.45
CA LEU A 141 24.05 6.08 0.08
C LEU A 141 24.24 4.56 0.03
N ILE A 142 23.50 3.83 0.88
CA ILE A 142 23.63 2.37 0.98
C ILE A 142 23.10 1.71 -0.30
N PRO A 143 23.97 1.15 -1.17
CA PRO A 143 23.53 0.63 -2.47
C PRO A 143 22.50 -0.48 -2.37
N SER A 144 22.59 -1.30 -1.31
CA SER A 144 21.64 -2.40 -1.07
C SER A 144 20.23 -1.89 -0.74
N PHE A 145 20.08 -0.71 -0.14
CA PHE A 145 18.77 -0.11 0.09
C PHE A 145 18.20 0.47 -1.20
N SER A 146 18.98 1.27 -1.94
CA SER A 146 18.55 1.86 -3.21
C SER A 146 18.21 0.77 -4.26
N PHE A 147 18.82 -0.42 -4.16
CA PHE A 147 18.48 -1.56 -5.03
C PHE A 147 17.03 -2.02 -4.91
N ILE A 148 16.40 -1.88 -3.73
CA ILE A 148 14.99 -2.29 -3.49
C ILE A 148 14.02 -1.53 -4.42
N GLY A 149 14.22 -0.22 -4.61
CA GLY A 149 13.38 0.62 -5.47
C GLY A 149 13.93 0.81 -6.87
N GLN A 150 15.24 1.02 -6.99
CA GLN A 150 15.88 1.42 -8.25
C GLN A 150 16.52 0.25 -9.00
N GLY A 151 16.81 -0.86 -8.31
CA GLY A 151 17.48 -2.02 -8.89
C GLY A 151 16.72 -2.72 -9.99
N PHE A 152 17.46 -3.53 -10.76
CA PHE A 152 16.92 -4.41 -11.80
C PHE A 152 17.43 -5.83 -11.57
N LEU A 153 16.56 -6.81 -11.76
CA LEU A 153 16.89 -8.21 -11.82
C LEU A 153 16.34 -8.76 -13.14
N PHE A 154 17.19 -9.37 -13.97
CA PHE A 154 16.82 -9.83 -15.32
C PHE A 154 16.14 -8.75 -16.19
N LYS A 155 16.59 -7.49 -16.09
CA LYS A 155 16.01 -6.30 -16.76
C LYS A 155 14.59 -5.91 -16.28
N ILE A 156 14.07 -6.56 -15.24
CA ILE A 156 12.80 -6.24 -14.63
C ILE A 156 13.06 -5.37 -13.39
N PRO A 157 12.36 -4.23 -13.19
CA PRO A 157 12.50 -3.42 -11.99
C PRO A 157 12.19 -4.22 -10.73
N MET A 158 12.99 -4.06 -9.68
CA MET A 158 12.86 -4.78 -8.42
C MET A 158 11.47 -4.65 -7.76
N PRO A 159 10.80 -3.47 -7.76
CA PRO A 159 9.43 -3.34 -7.28
C PRO A 159 8.42 -4.28 -7.96
N VAL A 160 8.58 -4.53 -9.26
CA VAL A 160 7.73 -5.47 -10.01
C VAL A 160 7.91 -6.89 -9.51
N ILE A 161 9.16 -7.27 -9.24
CA ILE A 161 9.49 -8.62 -8.74
C ILE A 161 8.88 -8.82 -7.34
N ILE A 162 9.01 -7.81 -6.45
CA ILE A 162 8.40 -7.85 -5.12
C ILE A 162 6.88 -8.03 -5.24
N MET A 163 6.24 -7.26 -6.11
CA MET A 163 4.80 -7.37 -6.39
C MET A 163 4.42 -8.77 -6.90
N ILE A 164 5.17 -9.33 -7.87
CA ILE A 164 4.92 -10.66 -8.44
C ILE A 164 5.09 -11.75 -7.38
N VAL A 165 6.00 -11.61 -6.44
CA VAL A 165 6.17 -12.56 -5.33
C VAL A 165 5.01 -12.49 -4.35
N ILE A 166 4.50 -11.29 -4.05
CA ILE A 166 3.38 -11.08 -3.12
C ILE A 166 2.05 -11.56 -3.73
N LEU A 167 1.86 -11.35 -5.04
CA LEU A 167 0.60 -11.62 -5.73
C LEU A 167 0.09 -13.09 -5.57
N PRO A 168 0.87 -14.14 -5.82
CA PRO A 168 0.40 -15.52 -5.65
C PRO A 168 -0.02 -15.83 -4.21
N PHE A 169 0.78 -15.36 -3.24
CA PHE A 169 0.45 -15.50 -1.83
C PHE A 169 -0.93 -14.89 -1.52
N PHE A 170 -1.18 -13.72 -2.07
CA PHE A 170 -2.42 -12.97 -1.87
C PHE A 170 -3.61 -13.66 -2.56
N VAL A 171 -3.44 -14.13 -3.80
CA VAL A 171 -4.46 -14.89 -4.53
C VAL A 171 -4.81 -16.18 -3.79
N ILE A 172 -3.81 -16.91 -3.29
CA ILE A 172 -4.03 -18.11 -2.50
C ILE A 172 -4.78 -17.78 -1.20
N LEU A 173 -4.36 -16.74 -0.49
CA LEU A 173 -5.00 -16.30 0.76
C LEU A 173 -6.50 -16.05 0.57
N LEU A 174 -6.87 -15.28 -0.45
CA LEU A 174 -8.26 -14.87 -0.68
C LEU A 174 -9.11 -15.97 -1.26
N ASN A 175 -8.62 -16.72 -2.25
CA ASN A 175 -9.46 -17.65 -3.01
C ASN A 175 -9.43 -19.08 -2.47
N TYR A 176 -8.31 -19.53 -1.88
CA TYR A 176 -8.10 -20.94 -1.53
C TYR A 176 -8.04 -21.19 -0.03
N THR A 177 -7.98 -20.14 0.84
CA THR A 177 -7.96 -20.36 2.28
C THR A 177 -9.30 -20.09 2.96
N ARG A 178 -9.43 -20.57 4.20
CA ARG A 178 -10.57 -20.25 5.07
C ARG A 178 -10.63 -18.75 5.42
N TYR A 179 -9.48 -18.06 5.45
CA TYR A 179 -9.42 -16.64 5.78
C TYR A 179 -10.13 -15.78 4.74
N GLY A 180 -9.89 -16.03 3.44
CA GLY A 180 -10.59 -15.32 2.36
C GLY A 180 -12.09 -15.53 2.41
N ARG A 181 -12.54 -16.77 2.67
CA ARG A 181 -13.97 -17.06 2.85
C ARG A 181 -14.59 -16.33 4.04
N TYR A 182 -13.85 -16.18 5.14
CA TYR A 182 -14.32 -15.43 6.31
C TYR A 182 -14.43 -13.93 6.02
N PHE A 183 -13.44 -13.31 5.33
CA PHE A 183 -13.54 -11.92 4.90
C PHE A 183 -14.78 -11.69 4.02
N SER A 184 -15.01 -12.55 3.03
CA SER A 184 -16.17 -12.46 2.14
C SER A 184 -17.50 -12.68 2.90
N ALA A 185 -17.56 -13.61 3.83
CA ALA A 185 -18.73 -13.85 4.66
C ALA A 185 -19.07 -12.63 5.54
N ILE A 186 -18.06 -12.04 6.18
CA ILE A 186 -18.21 -10.85 7.03
C ILE A 186 -18.69 -9.65 6.21
N GLY A 187 -18.16 -9.44 5.01
CA GLY A 187 -18.57 -8.33 4.15
C GLY A 187 -19.97 -8.50 3.56
N SER A 188 -20.37 -9.74 3.27
CA SER A 188 -21.70 -10.03 2.70
C SER A 188 -22.82 -9.90 3.75
N ASN A 189 -22.65 -10.50 4.93
CA ASN A 189 -23.61 -10.41 6.03
C ASN A 189 -22.90 -10.69 7.37
N PRO A 190 -22.54 -9.64 8.12
CA PRO A 190 -21.83 -9.76 9.39
C PRO A 190 -22.59 -10.57 10.44
N ASP A 191 -23.93 -10.47 10.47
CA ASP A 191 -24.75 -11.16 11.47
C ASP A 191 -24.82 -12.66 11.17
N ALA A 192 -25.01 -13.03 9.92
CA ALA A 192 -24.99 -14.44 9.50
C ALA A 192 -23.59 -15.06 9.73
N ALA A 193 -22.51 -14.32 9.47
CA ALA A 193 -21.16 -14.77 9.74
C ALA A 193 -20.94 -15.03 11.25
N LYS A 194 -21.44 -14.14 12.11
CA LYS A 194 -21.37 -14.30 13.57
C LYS A 194 -22.16 -15.51 14.06
N LEU A 195 -23.38 -15.73 13.53
CA LEU A 195 -24.18 -16.90 13.84
C LEU A 195 -23.52 -18.21 13.39
N SER A 196 -22.73 -18.16 12.35
CA SER A 196 -21.91 -19.29 11.87
C SER A 196 -20.61 -19.49 12.66
N GLY A 197 -20.40 -18.77 13.78
CA GLY A 197 -19.25 -18.90 14.66
C GLY A 197 -18.01 -18.12 14.21
N ILE A 198 -18.12 -17.24 13.22
CA ILE A 198 -17.00 -16.42 12.75
C ILE A 198 -16.85 -15.20 13.67
N ASN A 199 -15.65 -15.00 14.21
CA ASN A 199 -15.36 -13.82 15.03
C ASN A 199 -15.04 -12.61 14.13
N ASN A 200 -16.06 -11.82 13.79
CA ASN A 200 -15.96 -10.67 12.89
C ASN A 200 -14.86 -9.68 13.32
N ASN A 201 -14.81 -9.36 14.62
CA ASN A 201 -13.86 -8.39 15.15
C ASN A 201 -12.41 -8.83 14.93
N LYS A 202 -12.12 -10.09 15.23
CA LYS A 202 -10.78 -10.67 15.03
C LYS A 202 -10.32 -10.54 13.59
N TYR A 203 -11.18 -10.91 12.62
CA TYR A 203 -10.79 -10.89 11.21
C TYR A 203 -10.69 -9.46 10.65
N LYS A 204 -11.54 -8.53 11.10
CA LYS A 204 -11.39 -7.11 10.76
C LYS A 204 -10.06 -6.54 11.26
N ILE A 205 -9.68 -6.80 12.51
CA ILE A 205 -8.38 -6.37 13.06
C ILE A 205 -7.22 -6.95 12.22
N ILE A 206 -7.26 -8.24 11.90
CA ILE A 206 -6.25 -8.88 11.04
C ILE A 206 -6.20 -8.19 9.66
N GLY A 207 -7.35 -7.84 9.08
CA GLY A 207 -7.41 -7.12 7.81
C GLY A 207 -6.67 -5.78 7.86
N PHE A 208 -6.91 -4.97 8.89
CA PHE A 208 -6.21 -3.69 9.09
C PHE A 208 -4.70 -3.89 9.28
N ILE A 209 -4.28 -4.87 10.08
CA ILE A 209 -2.85 -5.15 10.30
C ILE A 209 -2.16 -5.56 9.00
N VAL A 210 -2.75 -6.51 8.24
CA VAL A 210 -2.17 -6.98 6.97
C VAL A 210 -2.08 -5.84 5.96
N THR A 211 -3.13 -5.01 5.87
CA THR A 211 -3.13 -3.84 4.98
C THR A 211 -2.01 -2.87 5.36
N SER A 212 -1.88 -2.50 6.62
CA SER A 212 -0.83 -1.59 7.09
C SER A 212 0.58 -2.15 6.85
N LEU A 213 0.80 -3.47 7.00
CA LEU A 213 2.09 -4.11 6.69
C LEU A 213 2.41 -4.05 5.19
N LEU A 214 1.43 -4.24 4.30
CA LEU A 214 1.61 -4.10 2.86
C LEU A 214 1.88 -2.64 2.46
N VAL A 215 1.25 -1.68 3.13
CA VAL A 215 1.58 -0.26 3.01
C VAL A 215 3.01 0.01 3.44
N GLY A 216 3.49 -0.64 4.50
CA GLY A 216 4.89 -0.61 4.93
C GLY A 216 5.85 -1.06 3.82
N VAL A 217 5.58 -2.21 3.18
CA VAL A 217 6.37 -2.69 2.03
C VAL A 217 6.40 -1.64 0.91
N SER A 218 5.24 -1.10 0.57
CA SER A 218 5.10 -0.10 -0.49
C SER A 218 5.84 1.20 -0.16
N GLY A 219 5.78 1.65 1.11
CA GLY A 219 6.50 2.81 1.60
C GLY A 219 8.03 2.64 1.58
N ILE A 220 8.54 1.45 1.92
CA ILE A 220 9.97 1.11 1.80
C ILE A 220 10.42 1.20 0.35
N ILE A 221 9.65 0.62 -0.59
CA ILE A 221 9.95 0.69 -2.01
C ILE A 221 9.97 2.15 -2.48
N LEU A 222 8.99 2.96 -2.06
CA LEU A 222 8.91 4.36 -2.42
C LEU A 222 10.09 5.18 -1.88
N ALA A 223 10.47 4.98 -0.61
CA ALA A 223 11.64 5.60 0.00
C ALA A 223 12.92 5.25 -0.75
N SER A 224 13.11 3.98 -1.08
CA SER A 224 14.24 3.47 -1.85
C SER A 224 14.26 3.99 -3.29
N LEU A 225 13.09 4.18 -3.91
CA LEU A 225 12.99 4.72 -5.27
C LEU A 225 13.40 6.20 -5.34
N MET A 226 13.01 6.96 -4.32
CA MET A 226 13.27 8.41 -4.24
C MET A 226 14.61 8.74 -3.53
N ASP A 227 15.22 7.78 -2.86
CA ASP A 227 16.34 7.94 -1.91
C ASP A 227 16.07 9.04 -0.86
N THR A 228 14.80 9.26 -0.56
CA THR A 228 14.35 10.28 0.40
C THR A 228 13.11 9.85 1.15
N GLY A 229 13.01 10.28 2.41
CA GLY A 229 11.78 10.27 3.19
C GLY A 229 11.20 11.69 3.24
N GLN A 230 10.00 11.92 2.73
CA GLN A 230 9.40 13.25 2.74
C GLN A 230 7.89 13.22 2.91
N GLN A 231 7.38 14.34 3.41
CA GLN A 231 5.94 14.56 3.55
C GLN A 231 5.24 14.53 2.19
N GLY A 232 4.06 13.90 2.16
CA GLY A 232 3.21 13.89 0.98
C GLY A 232 3.76 13.10 -0.21
N SER A 233 4.83 12.31 -0.02
CA SER A 233 5.36 11.43 -1.07
C SER A 233 4.34 10.43 -1.60
N ALA A 234 3.31 10.13 -0.81
CA ALA A 234 2.23 9.21 -1.16
C ALA A 234 0.86 9.89 -1.25
N LYS A 235 0.78 11.20 -1.52
CA LYS A 235 -0.50 11.88 -1.76
C LYS A 235 -1.22 11.27 -2.96
N GLY A 236 -2.50 10.92 -2.76
CA GLY A 236 -3.36 10.30 -3.76
C GLY A 236 -3.47 8.77 -3.65
N PHE A 237 -2.76 8.13 -2.72
CA PHE A 237 -2.94 6.70 -2.43
C PHE A 237 -4.12 6.45 -1.48
N GLU A 238 -4.57 7.48 -0.71
CA GLU A 238 -5.68 7.40 0.24
C GLU A 238 -7.02 7.06 -0.43
N ILE A 239 -7.23 7.67 -1.57
CA ILE A 239 -8.36 7.36 -2.42
C ILE A 239 -7.85 6.23 -3.30
N GLY A 240 -7.92 5.03 -2.82
CA GLY A 240 -7.69 3.83 -3.64
C GLY A 240 -8.65 3.93 -4.81
N ARG A 241 -8.23 4.66 -5.82
CA ARG A 241 -8.95 5.18 -6.99
C ARG A 241 -10.12 4.27 -7.34
N ALA A 242 -11.16 4.32 -6.51
CA ALA A 242 -12.49 3.86 -6.82
C ALA A 242 -13.11 4.93 -7.72
N HIS A 243 -12.59 4.99 -8.93
CA HIS A 243 -13.23 5.65 -10.05
C HIS A 243 -13.31 4.66 -11.19
#